data_df507d33fde70a1251ba0dd5f9a5e390
#
_entry.id   df507d33fde70a1251ba0dd5f9a5e390
#
_cell.length_a   1.000
_cell.length_b   1.000
_cell.length_c   1.000
_cell.angle_alpha   90.00
_cell.angle_beta   90.00
_cell.angle_gamma   90.00
#
_symmetry.space_group_name_H-M   'P 1'
#
loop_
_entity.id
_entity.type
_entity.pdbx_description
1 polymer ?
#
loop_
_entity_poly.entity_id
_entity_poly.type
_entity_poly.pdbx_seq_one_letter_code
_entity_poly.pdbx_strand_id
1 'polypeptide(L)'
;MSNAVWSYRQMLRGTPASFFVMAAGVPLGVLLAWAELRLPALVVSEVTGGQTFLHAALAVGALLVLTFLAVGLRDFCKTILEAQESRYRFYLTSCLEEKSMAMFYQTYEKKQTRDQRKRAEEASYMMNGKVPLCQVPNLMTELIRNALCYALFGTILSRISPLLLVLLTLAALVNLLCVRAYNRYEYASRGERTDIGRRLRYVSKNAADFAAAKDIRIYGMATWLRETFSDLFRQDTAWSARLNRRLLLAALKRAA
;
A
#
# COMPACT_ATOMS: atom_id res chain seq x y z
N MET A 1 -6.24 16.91 4.38
CA MET A 1 -6.25 16.66 5.84
C MET A 1 -7.59 16.13 6.35
N SER A 2 -8.74 16.63 5.92
CA SER A 2 -10.05 16.17 6.40
C SER A 2 -10.33 14.68 6.22
N ASN A 3 -9.92 14.09 5.08
CA ASN A 3 -10.16 12.67 4.78
C ASN A 3 -9.34 11.72 5.66
N ALA A 4 -8.10 12.09 6.01
CA ALA A 4 -7.28 11.30 6.92
C ALA A 4 -7.85 11.30 8.33
N VAL A 5 -8.23 12.47 8.85
CA VAL A 5 -8.86 12.60 10.18
C VAL A 5 -10.19 11.84 10.23
N TRP A 6 -10.98 11.91 9.17
CA TRP A 6 -12.22 11.15 9.07
C TRP A 6 -11.96 9.65 9.10
N SER A 7 -10.96 9.15 8.35
CA SER A 7 -10.59 7.73 8.31
C SER A 7 -10.15 7.23 9.69
N TYR A 8 -9.31 7.98 10.40
CA TYR A 8 -8.92 7.66 11.78
C TYR A 8 -10.11 7.63 12.74
N ARG A 9 -11.02 8.61 12.63
CA ARG A 9 -12.22 8.66 13.47
C ARG A 9 -13.14 7.47 13.25
N GLN A 10 -13.32 7.05 12.00
CA GLN A 10 -14.11 5.87 11.68
C GLN A 10 -13.45 4.57 12.15
N MET A 11 -12.13 4.49 12.01
CA MET A 11 -11.37 3.34 12.50
C MET A 11 -11.43 3.22 14.03
N LEU A 12 -11.36 4.33 14.76
CA LEU A 12 -11.55 4.35 16.23
C LEU A 12 -12.95 3.89 16.63
N ARG A 13 -13.99 4.20 15.85
CA ARG A 13 -15.37 3.76 16.14
C ARG A 13 -15.60 2.29 15.80
N GLY A 14 -15.08 1.82 14.68
CA GLY A 14 -15.30 0.45 14.21
C GLY A 14 -14.36 -0.57 14.85
N THR A 15 -13.09 -0.21 15.05
CA THR A 15 -12.05 -1.12 15.56
C THR A 15 -11.02 -0.37 16.42
N PRO A 16 -11.35 -0.02 17.69
CA PRO A 16 -10.44 0.75 18.56
C PRO A 16 -9.12 0.02 18.83
N ALA A 17 -9.12 -1.31 18.86
CA ALA A 17 -7.92 -2.13 19.07
C ALA A 17 -6.86 -1.89 17.98
N SER A 18 -7.25 -1.65 16.74
CA SER A 18 -6.31 -1.41 15.64
C SER A 18 -5.49 -0.13 15.84
N PHE A 19 -6.07 0.89 16.44
CA PHE A 19 -5.34 2.13 16.76
C PHE A 19 -4.22 1.89 17.76
N PHE A 20 -4.50 1.13 18.84
CA PHE A 20 -3.48 0.81 19.85
C PHE A 20 -2.36 -0.07 19.28
N VAL A 21 -2.71 -1.04 18.43
CA VAL A 21 -1.71 -1.91 17.78
C VAL A 21 -0.84 -1.10 16.80
N MET A 22 -1.43 -0.17 16.05
CA MET A 22 -0.67 0.75 15.18
C MET A 22 0.26 1.65 16.00
N ALA A 23 -0.23 2.23 17.09
CA ALA A 23 0.56 3.09 17.97
C ALA A 23 1.73 2.34 18.59
N ALA A 24 1.53 1.08 19.03
CA ALA A 24 2.59 0.21 19.54
C ALA A 24 3.59 -0.22 18.45
N GLY A 25 3.14 -0.39 17.21
CA GLY A 25 3.98 -0.76 16.08
C GLY A 25 5.02 0.30 15.69
N VAL A 26 4.77 1.59 15.98
CA VAL A 26 5.72 2.67 15.70
C VAL A 26 7.01 2.54 16.51
N PRO A 27 6.99 2.56 17.85
CA PRO A 27 8.22 2.43 18.64
C PRO A 27 8.92 1.09 18.43
N LEU A 28 8.16 0.01 18.24
CA LEU A 28 8.71 -1.30 17.93
C LEU A 28 9.48 -1.31 16.59
N GLY A 29 8.96 -0.66 15.56
CA GLY A 29 9.63 -0.52 14.28
C GLY A 29 10.91 0.34 14.36
N VAL A 30 10.91 1.38 15.19
CA VAL A 30 12.11 2.21 15.43
C VAL A 30 13.18 1.42 16.22
N LEU A 31 12.77 0.65 17.23
CA LEU A 31 13.67 -0.23 17.99
C LEU A 31 14.33 -1.28 17.11
N LEU A 32 13.55 -1.90 16.20
CA LEU A 32 14.10 -2.86 15.23
C LEU A 32 15.14 -2.21 14.33
N ALA A 33 14.82 -1.07 13.73
CA ALA A 33 15.74 -0.35 12.86
C ALA A 33 17.04 0.04 13.61
N TRP A 34 16.93 0.41 14.89
CA TRP A 34 18.08 0.69 15.73
C TRP A 34 18.91 -0.58 16.03
N ALA A 35 18.26 -1.69 16.34
CA ALA A 35 18.91 -2.98 16.60
C ALA A 35 19.64 -3.50 15.35
N GLU A 36 19.02 -3.43 14.18
CA GLU A 36 19.63 -3.81 12.90
C GLU A 36 20.91 -3.01 12.59
N LEU A 37 20.95 -1.72 12.96
CA LEU A 37 22.14 -0.89 12.79
C LEU A 37 23.24 -1.22 13.81
N ARG A 38 22.85 -1.56 15.04
CA ARG A 38 23.81 -1.85 16.13
C ARG A 38 24.45 -3.22 16.00
N LEU A 39 23.75 -4.21 15.41
CA LEU A 39 24.26 -5.58 15.28
C LEU A 39 25.64 -5.66 14.60
N PRO A 40 25.84 -5.14 13.37
CA PRO A 40 27.15 -5.20 12.72
C PRO A 40 28.22 -4.40 13.46
N ALA A 41 27.85 -3.24 14.03
CA ALA A 41 28.78 -2.42 14.80
C ALA A 41 29.27 -3.12 16.08
N LEU A 42 28.37 -3.83 16.77
CA LEU A 42 28.69 -4.59 17.98
C LEU A 42 29.59 -5.79 17.65
N VAL A 43 29.29 -6.54 16.58
CA VAL A 43 30.14 -7.64 16.13
C VAL A 43 31.57 -7.16 15.81
N VAL A 44 31.69 -6.06 15.08
CA VAL A 44 33.02 -5.49 14.75
C VAL A 44 33.76 -5.03 16.00
N SER A 45 33.10 -4.31 16.92
CA SER A 45 33.70 -3.81 18.14
C SER A 45 34.18 -4.94 19.07
N GLU A 46 33.44 -6.01 19.19
CA GLU A 46 33.79 -7.17 20.02
C GLU A 46 34.97 -7.96 19.41
N VAL A 47 34.99 -8.12 18.08
CA VAL A 47 36.07 -8.83 17.38
C VAL A 47 37.37 -8.04 17.44
N THR A 48 37.31 -6.70 17.31
CA THR A 48 38.51 -5.84 17.34
C THR A 48 38.97 -5.47 18.76
N GLY A 49 38.05 -5.54 19.74
CA GLY A 49 38.33 -5.12 21.13
C GLY A 49 39.13 -6.12 22.01
N GLY A 50 39.50 -7.31 21.48
CA GLY A 50 40.27 -8.32 22.19
C GLY A 50 39.59 -8.88 23.44
N GLN A 51 38.26 -8.78 23.53
CA GLN A 51 37.43 -9.36 24.59
C GLN A 51 37.45 -10.89 24.55
N THR A 52 37.17 -11.52 25.69
CA THR A 52 37.06 -12.97 25.75
C THR A 52 35.91 -13.44 24.84
N PHE A 53 36.12 -14.51 24.08
CA PHE A 53 35.15 -15.08 23.14
C PHE A 53 33.75 -15.26 23.78
N LEU A 54 33.72 -15.66 25.07
CA LEU A 54 32.47 -15.85 25.80
C LEU A 54 31.68 -14.55 25.97
N HIS A 55 32.35 -13.43 26.25
CA HIS A 55 31.72 -12.11 26.42
C HIS A 55 31.12 -11.62 25.09
N ALA A 56 31.90 -11.72 24.00
CA ALA A 56 31.45 -11.37 22.67
C ALA A 56 30.23 -12.23 22.22
N ALA A 57 30.30 -13.55 22.47
CA ALA A 57 29.19 -14.45 22.13
C ALA A 57 27.91 -14.16 22.92
N LEU A 58 28.03 -13.81 24.22
CA LEU A 58 26.88 -13.42 25.04
C LEU A 58 26.27 -12.07 24.60
N ALA A 59 27.08 -11.08 24.29
CA ALA A 59 26.62 -9.77 23.85
C ALA A 59 25.87 -9.85 22.50
N VAL A 60 26.47 -10.53 21.52
CA VAL A 60 25.86 -10.77 20.20
C VAL A 60 24.62 -11.65 20.33
N GLY A 61 24.67 -12.71 21.13
CA GLY A 61 23.55 -13.60 21.38
C GLY A 61 22.37 -12.88 22.03
N ALA A 62 22.58 -12.03 23.02
CA ALA A 62 21.55 -11.23 23.67
C ALA A 62 20.88 -10.28 22.68
N LEU A 63 21.64 -9.61 21.81
CA LEU A 63 21.11 -8.72 20.79
C LEU A 63 20.31 -9.49 19.72
N LEU A 64 20.76 -10.67 19.33
CA LEU A 64 20.02 -11.54 18.39
C LEU A 64 18.69 -12.02 18.99
N VAL A 65 18.67 -12.41 20.23
CA VAL A 65 17.42 -12.79 20.93
C VAL A 65 16.47 -11.60 21.00
N LEU A 66 16.99 -10.41 21.34
CA LEU A 66 16.18 -9.19 21.40
C LEU A 66 15.57 -8.85 20.02
N THR A 67 16.38 -8.94 18.96
CA THR A 67 15.89 -8.68 17.58
C THR A 67 14.88 -9.72 17.14
N PHE A 68 15.10 -11.00 17.45
CA PHE A 68 14.15 -12.07 17.14
C PHE A 68 12.79 -11.87 17.85
N LEU A 69 12.80 -11.53 19.14
CA LEU A 69 11.59 -11.21 19.90
C LEU A 69 10.87 -9.98 19.33
N ALA A 70 11.62 -8.95 18.98
CA ALA A 70 11.05 -7.72 18.40
C ALA A 70 10.45 -7.96 17.00
N VAL A 71 11.07 -8.78 16.16
CA VAL A 71 10.51 -9.21 14.87
C VAL A 71 9.24 -10.02 15.07
N GLY A 72 9.26 -11.01 15.96
CA GLY A 72 8.08 -11.81 16.27
C GLY A 72 6.90 -10.96 16.78
N LEU A 73 7.18 -10.01 17.67
CA LEU A 73 6.15 -9.10 18.19
C LEU A 73 5.61 -8.16 17.07
N ARG A 74 6.47 -7.67 16.19
CA ARG A 74 6.06 -6.86 15.04
C ARG A 74 5.14 -7.66 14.11
N ASP A 75 5.51 -8.89 13.79
CA ASP A 75 4.74 -9.74 12.86
C ASP A 75 3.41 -10.16 13.50
N PHE A 76 3.39 -10.39 14.81
CA PHE A 76 2.15 -10.60 15.58
C PHE A 76 1.23 -9.36 15.52
N CYS A 77 1.76 -8.17 15.75
CA CYS A 77 1.00 -6.92 15.58
C CYS A 77 0.45 -6.76 14.17
N LYS A 78 1.23 -7.11 13.15
CA LYS A 78 0.80 -7.07 11.75
C LYS A 78 -0.35 -8.03 11.48
N THR A 79 -0.29 -9.25 11.97
CA THR A 79 -1.37 -10.25 11.85
C THR A 79 -2.66 -9.77 12.50
N ILE A 80 -2.57 -9.15 13.69
CA ILE A 80 -3.73 -8.53 14.35
C ILE A 80 -4.32 -7.41 13.48
N LEU A 81 -3.48 -6.55 12.88
CA LEU A 81 -3.95 -5.47 12.02
C LEU A 81 -4.68 -6.02 10.78
N GLU A 82 -4.18 -7.06 10.14
CA GLU A 82 -4.83 -7.70 9.00
C GLU A 82 -6.20 -8.30 9.38
N ALA A 83 -6.31 -8.92 10.55
CA ALA A 83 -7.58 -9.39 11.07
C ALA A 83 -8.56 -8.24 11.38
N GLN A 84 -8.07 -7.13 11.92
CA GLN A 84 -8.87 -5.93 12.17
C GLN A 84 -9.31 -5.21 10.90
N GLU A 85 -8.51 -5.25 9.84
CA GLU A 85 -8.90 -4.72 8.52
C GLU A 85 -10.16 -5.41 7.98
N SER A 86 -10.27 -6.73 8.15
CA SER A 86 -11.47 -7.48 7.77
C SER A 86 -12.70 -7.06 8.59
N ARG A 87 -12.55 -6.88 9.90
CA ARG A 87 -13.64 -6.39 10.77
C ARG A 87 -14.07 -4.97 10.38
N TYR A 88 -13.11 -4.10 10.12
CA TYR A 88 -13.38 -2.73 9.69
C TYR A 88 -14.11 -2.67 8.36
N ARG A 89 -13.78 -3.55 7.42
CA ARG A 89 -14.50 -3.70 6.16
C ARG A 89 -15.98 -4.05 6.39
N PHE A 90 -16.25 -5.04 7.23
CA PHE A 90 -17.63 -5.40 7.57
C PHE A 90 -18.39 -4.24 8.20
N TYR A 91 -17.77 -3.53 9.13
CA TYR A 91 -18.35 -2.32 9.72
C TYR A 91 -18.71 -1.26 8.68
N LEU A 92 -17.79 -0.95 7.75
CA LEU A 92 -18.05 0.03 6.69
C LEU A 92 -19.16 -0.42 5.74
N THR A 93 -19.18 -1.70 5.37
CA THR A 93 -20.22 -2.27 4.51
C THR A 93 -21.58 -2.20 5.21
N SER A 94 -21.66 -2.57 6.48
CA SER A 94 -22.90 -2.44 7.27
C SER A 94 -23.40 -1.00 7.33
N CYS A 95 -22.51 -0.03 7.59
CA CYS A 95 -22.87 1.39 7.57
C CYS A 95 -23.39 1.86 6.20
N LEU A 96 -22.81 1.35 5.11
CA LEU A 96 -23.24 1.67 3.75
C LEU A 96 -24.62 1.08 3.43
N GLU A 97 -24.84 -0.17 3.83
CA GLU A 97 -26.13 -0.85 3.62
C GLU A 97 -27.23 -0.21 4.49
N GLU A 98 -26.98 0.03 5.77
CA GLU A 98 -27.92 0.70 6.66
C GLU A 98 -28.34 2.06 6.11
N LYS A 99 -27.36 2.87 5.65
CA LYS A 99 -27.65 4.15 5.01
C LYS A 99 -28.45 3.98 3.71
N SER A 100 -28.17 2.93 2.94
CA SER A 100 -28.87 2.65 1.69
C SER A 100 -30.34 2.24 1.95
N MET A 101 -30.60 1.48 3.01
CA MET A 101 -31.94 1.06 3.42
C MET A 101 -32.75 2.22 4.02
N ALA A 102 -32.09 3.14 4.73
CA ALA A 102 -32.74 4.33 5.32
C ALA A 102 -33.08 5.42 4.29
N MET A 103 -32.59 5.32 3.05
CA MET A 103 -32.86 6.31 2.01
C MET A 103 -34.24 6.12 1.39
N PHE A 104 -34.93 7.26 1.09
CA PHE A 104 -36.13 7.21 0.26
C PHE A 104 -35.82 6.65 -1.12
N TYR A 105 -36.73 5.83 -1.65
CA TYR A 105 -36.60 5.15 -2.95
C TYR A 105 -36.27 6.11 -4.09
N GLN A 106 -36.96 7.24 -4.18
CA GLN A 106 -36.72 8.30 -5.17
C GLN A 106 -35.28 8.86 -5.14
N THR A 107 -34.65 8.90 -3.94
CA THR A 107 -33.26 9.37 -3.79
C THR A 107 -32.29 8.25 -4.17
N TYR A 108 -32.61 7.02 -3.88
CA TYR A 108 -31.80 5.85 -4.22
C TYR A 108 -31.68 5.64 -5.74
N GLU A 109 -32.76 5.90 -6.51
CA GLU A 109 -32.77 5.75 -7.97
C GLU A 109 -31.96 6.83 -8.72
N LYS A 110 -31.67 7.98 -8.10
CA LYS A 110 -30.87 9.03 -8.75
C LYS A 110 -29.50 8.50 -9.16
N LYS A 111 -29.12 8.75 -10.43
CA LYS A 111 -27.83 8.34 -10.98
C LYS A 111 -26.65 8.77 -10.08
N GLN A 112 -26.72 10.00 -9.57
CA GLN A 112 -25.70 10.55 -8.68
C GLN A 112 -25.55 9.73 -7.38
N THR A 113 -26.64 9.29 -6.77
CA THR A 113 -26.64 8.48 -5.54
C THR A 113 -26.07 7.09 -5.82
N ARG A 114 -26.46 6.48 -6.94
CA ARG A 114 -25.92 5.17 -7.36
C ARG A 114 -24.41 5.24 -7.65
N ASP A 115 -23.95 6.31 -8.29
CA ASP A 115 -22.50 6.51 -8.56
C ASP A 115 -21.73 6.74 -7.25
N GLN A 116 -22.28 7.49 -6.30
CA GLN A 116 -21.67 7.69 -4.97
C GLN A 116 -21.62 6.39 -4.16
N ARG A 117 -22.72 5.61 -4.16
CA ARG A 117 -22.76 4.30 -3.52
C ARG A 117 -21.70 3.37 -4.09
N LYS A 118 -21.61 3.28 -5.42
CA LYS A 118 -20.61 2.45 -6.08
C LYS A 118 -19.17 2.84 -5.72
N ARG A 119 -18.88 4.14 -5.65
CA ARG A 119 -17.56 4.63 -5.19
C ARG A 119 -17.29 4.28 -3.73
N ALA A 120 -18.29 4.37 -2.86
CA ALA A 120 -18.16 3.97 -1.46
C ALA A 120 -17.95 2.46 -1.31
N GLU A 121 -18.66 1.65 -2.10
CA GLU A 121 -18.49 0.21 -2.17
C GLU A 121 -17.09 -0.18 -2.68
N GLU A 122 -16.61 0.46 -3.75
CA GLU A 122 -15.25 0.26 -4.27
C GLU A 122 -14.17 0.66 -3.24
N ALA A 123 -14.41 1.70 -2.43
CA ALA A 123 -13.48 2.12 -1.38
C ALA A 123 -13.45 1.18 -0.17
N SER A 124 -14.56 0.49 0.11
CA SER A 124 -14.68 -0.49 1.20
C SER A 124 -14.34 -1.92 0.74
N TYR A 125 -14.33 -2.18 -0.56
CA TYR A 125 -14.06 -3.50 -1.11
C TYR A 125 -12.56 -3.81 -1.13
N MET A 126 -12.24 -5.08 -0.88
CA MET A 126 -10.86 -5.55 -0.84
C MET A 126 -10.24 -5.54 -2.24
N MET A 127 -9.32 -4.63 -2.49
CA MET A 127 -8.59 -4.51 -3.75
C MET A 127 -7.15 -5.01 -3.54
N ASN A 128 -6.73 -6.06 -4.25
CA ASN A 128 -5.41 -6.68 -4.08
C ASN A 128 -5.09 -7.10 -2.63
N GLY A 129 -6.05 -7.66 -1.91
CA GLY A 129 -5.87 -8.13 -0.54
C GLY A 129 -5.88 -7.02 0.53
N LYS A 130 -6.11 -5.75 0.17
CA LYS A 130 -6.14 -4.61 1.10
C LYS A 130 -7.39 -3.77 0.92
N VAL A 131 -7.90 -3.23 2.01
CA VAL A 131 -9.04 -2.28 1.99
C VAL A 131 -8.47 -0.87 1.77
N PRO A 132 -8.85 -0.15 0.69
CA PRO A 132 -8.29 1.17 0.38
C PRO A 132 -8.45 2.19 1.52
N LEU A 133 -9.55 2.13 2.24
CA LEU A 133 -9.81 3.02 3.40
C LEU A 133 -8.88 2.75 4.58
N CYS A 134 -8.41 1.51 4.78
CA CYS A 134 -7.43 1.16 5.82
C CYS A 134 -6.00 1.60 5.45
N GLN A 135 -5.72 1.79 4.16
CA GLN A 135 -4.38 2.20 3.72
C GLN A 135 -4.00 3.59 4.22
N VAL A 136 -4.95 4.51 4.34
CA VAL A 136 -4.66 5.89 4.78
C VAL A 136 -4.08 5.93 6.20
N PRO A 137 -4.69 5.32 7.24
CA PRO A 137 -4.09 5.23 8.57
C PRO A 137 -2.75 4.49 8.56
N ASN A 138 -2.64 3.37 7.84
CA ASN A 138 -1.40 2.59 7.75
C ASN A 138 -0.26 3.43 7.17
N LEU A 139 -0.47 4.14 6.06
CA LEU A 139 0.53 5.01 5.45
C LEU A 139 0.94 6.17 6.36
N MET A 140 0.00 6.74 7.11
CA MET A 140 0.33 7.79 8.09
C MET A 140 1.20 7.25 9.23
N THR A 141 0.90 6.06 9.74
CA THR A 141 1.69 5.39 10.77
C THR A 141 3.10 5.05 10.26
N GLU A 142 3.21 4.55 9.02
CA GLU A 142 4.50 4.31 8.37
C GLU A 142 5.30 5.61 8.16
N LEU A 143 4.63 6.70 7.81
CA LEU A 143 5.27 8.00 7.64
C LEU A 143 5.85 8.51 8.96
N ILE A 144 5.10 8.39 10.06
CA ILE A 144 5.58 8.77 11.40
C ILE A 144 6.78 7.91 11.79
N ARG A 145 6.69 6.59 11.62
CA ARG A 145 7.78 5.66 11.90
C ARG A 145 9.04 6.01 11.09
N ASN A 146 8.89 6.21 9.78
CA ASN A 146 10.01 6.53 8.90
C ASN A 146 10.63 7.89 9.21
N ALA A 147 9.82 8.88 9.64
CA ALA A 147 10.33 10.17 10.10
C ALA A 147 11.14 10.05 11.38
N LEU A 148 10.71 9.24 12.33
CA LEU A 148 11.46 8.94 13.56
C LEU A 148 12.77 8.19 13.26
N CYS A 149 12.72 7.19 12.39
CA CYS A 149 13.91 6.47 11.93
C CYS A 149 14.89 7.44 11.23
N TYR A 150 14.39 8.33 10.36
CA TYR A 150 15.22 9.32 9.69
C TYR A 150 15.89 10.28 10.68
N ALA A 151 15.17 10.76 11.70
CA ALA A 151 15.75 11.58 12.75
C ALA A 151 16.84 10.83 13.53
N LEU A 152 16.59 9.57 13.91
CA LEU A 152 17.53 8.73 14.62
C LEU A 152 18.79 8.44 13.79
N PHE A 153 18.64 7.99 12.55
CA PHE A 153 19.78 7.72 11.67
C PHE A 153 20.50 8.99 11.23
N GLY A 154 19.76 10.09 11.02
CA GLY A 154 20.30 11.39 10.70
C GLY A 154 21.25 11.91 11.77
N THR A 155 20.91 11.76 13.05
CA THR A 155 21.80 12.16 14.15
C THR A 155 23.07 11.33 14.21
N ILE A 156 23.01 10.04 13.94
CA ILE A 156 24.18 9.15 13.90
C ILE A 156 25.06 9.50 12.70
N LEU A 157 24.46 9.64 11.52
CA LEU A 157 25.18 9.89 10.27
C LEU A 157 25.80 11.29 10.23
N SER A 158 25.17 12.29 10.84
CA SER A 158 25.73 13.66 10.93
C SER A 158 27.02 13.73 11.74
N ARG A 159 27.20 12.81 12.70
CA ARG A 159 28.45 12.71 13.47
C ARG A 159 29.58 12.05 12.69
N ILE A 160 29.27 11.17 11.73
CA ILE A 160 30.26 10.47 10.91
C ILE A 160 30.65 11.34 9.72
N SER A 161 29.67 11.78 8.93
CA SER A 161 29.92 12.65 7.78
C SER A 161 28.65 13.44 7.42
N PRO A 162 28.62 14.75 7.67
CA PRO A 162 27.47 15.59 7.31
C PRO A 162 27.24 15.65 5.79
N LEU A 163 28.31 15.49 4.98
CA LEU A 163 28.21 15.45 3.52
C LEU A 163 27.38 14.28 3.02
N LEU A 164 27.56 13.09 3.62
CA LEU A 164 26.74 11.89 3.28
C LEU A 164 25.28 12.11 3.62
N LEU A 165 24.97 12.75 4.74
CA LEU A 165 23.59 13.08 5.11
C LEU A 165 22.94 13.99 4.05
N VAL A 166 23.62 15.03 3.61
CA VAL A 166 23.13 15.95 2.58
C VAL A 166 22.91 15.23 1.25
N LEU A 167 23.86 14.39 0.81
CA LEU A 167 23.72 13.60 -0.41
C LEU A 167 22.52 12.65 -0.37
N LEU A 168 22.32 11.93 0.73
CA LEU A 168 21.19 11.01 0.89
C LEU A 168 19.85 11.75 0.95
N THR A 169 19.79 12.91 1.64
CA THR A 169 18.56 13.73 1.66
C THR A 169 18.24 14.30 0.29
N LEU A 170 19.23 14.73 -0.48
CA LEU A 170 19.06 15.21 -1.84
C LEU A 170 18.56 14.09 -2.76
N ALA A 171 19.15 12.89 -2.67
CA ALA A 171 18.70 11.72 -3.41
C ALA A 171 17.24 11.33 -3.08
N ALA A 172 16.88 11.38 -1.79
CA ALA A 172 15.51 11.12 -1.35
C ALA A 172 14.52 12.18 -1.89
N LEU A 173 14.92 13.46 -1.88
CA LEU A 173 14.10 14.56 -2.43
C LEU A 173 13.88 14.39 -3.94
N VAL A 174 14.94 14.10 -4.69
CA VAL A 174 14.85 13.79 -6.13
C VAL A 174 13.91 12.63 -6.38
N ASN A 175 14.02 11.54 -5.60
CA ASN A 175 13.12 10.40 -5.69
C ASN A 175 11.66 10.82 -5.44
N LEU A 176 11.38 11.61 -4.41
CA LEU A 176 10.05 12.10 -4.08
C LEU A 176 9.44 12.94 -5.22
N LEU A 177 10.23 13.85 -5.82
CA LEU A 177 9.79 14.66 -6.95
C LEU A 177 9.42 13.80 -8.17
N CYS A 178 10.18 12.76 -8.43
CA CYS A 178 9.92 11.88 -9.55
C CYS A 178 8.70 10.96 -9.33
N VAL A 179 8.51 10.43 -8.12
CA VAL A 179 7.28 9.69 -7.75
C VAL A 179 6.06 10.60 -7.86
N ARG A 180 6.18 11.86 -7.43
CA ARG A 180 5.11 12.85 -7.60
C ARG A 180 4.76 13.12 -9.07
N ALA A 181 5.77 13.29 -9.92
CA ALA A 181 5.58 13.50 -11.35
C ALA A 181 4.92 12.28 -12.02
N TYR A 182 5.36 11.07 -11.62
CA TYR A 182 4.75 9.82 -12.08
C TYR A 182 3.28 9.71 -11.67
N ASN A 183 2.98 9.89 -10.39
CA ASN A 183 1.61 9.81 -9.88
C ASN A 183 0.69 10.84 -10.55
N ARG A 184 1.19 12.05 -10.79
CA ARG A 184 0.44 13.09 -11.51
C ARG A 184 0.11 12.67 -12.94
N TYR A 185 1.07 12.06 -13.64
CA TYR A 185 0.85 11.55 -15.00
C TYR A 185 -0.12 10.36 -15.01
N GLU A 186 0.07 9.40 -14.11
CA GLU A 186 -0.84 8.27 -13.95
C GLU A 186 -2.27 8.74 -13.67
N TYR A 187 -2.43 9.73 -12.79
CA TYR A 187 -3.75 10.31 -12.48
C TYR A 187 -4.40 10.96 -13.71
N ALA A 188 -3.63 11.69 -14.49
CA ALA A 188 -4.13 12.36 -15.69
C ALA A 188 -4.55 11.37 -16.80
N SER A 189 -3.89 10.22 -16.87
CA SER A 189 -4.18 9.18 -17.89
C SER A 189 -5.18 8.10 -17.41
N ARG A 190 -5.66 8.15 -16.16
CA ARG A 190 -6.60 7.15 -15.62
C ARG A 190 -7.93 7.05 -16.37
N GLY A 191 -8.41 8.16 -16.93
CA GLY A 191 -9.67 8.19 -17.68
C GLY A 191 -9.63 7.24 -18.88
N GLU A 192 -8.58 7.32 -19.68
CA GLU A 192 -8.37 6.46 -20.86
C GLU A 192 -8.30 4.98 -20.46
N ARG A 193 -7.51 4.66 -19.44
CA ARG A 193 -7.39 3.29 -18.93
C ARG A 193 -8.71 2.75 -18.38
N THR A 194 -9.47 3.58 -17.68
CA THR A 194 -10.76 3.19 -17.10
C THR A 194 -11.76 2.78 -18.18
N ASP A 195 -11.77 3.47 -19.32
CA ASP A 195 -12.64 3.14 -20.45
C ASP A 195 -12.25 1.82 -21.11
N ILE A 196 -10.96 1.61 -21.38
CA ILE A 196 -10.44 0.35 -21.91
C ILE A 196 -10.75 -0.80 -20.95
N GLY A 197 -10.47 -0.63 -19.67
CA GLY A 197 -10.73 -1.64 -18.63
C GLY A 197 -12.21 -1.96 -18.45
N ARG A 198 -13.11 -0.98 -18.63
CA ARG A 198 -14.56 -1.20 -18.59
C ARG A 198 -15.03 -2.06 -19.75
N ARG A 199 -14.57 -1.74 -20.97
CA ARG A 199 -14.88 -2.52 -22.19
C ARG A 199 -14.32 -3.93 -22.11
N LEU A 200 -13.08 -4.08 -21.67
CA LEU A 200 -12.44 -5.38 -21.46
C LEU A 200 -13.23 -6.26 -20.48
N ARG A 201 -13.62 -5.67 -19.34
CA ARG A 201 -14.42 -6.37 -18.32
C ARG A 201 -15.79 -6.75 -18.84
N TYR A 202 -16.43 -5.91 -19.64
CA TYR A 202 -17.72 -6.21 -20.27
C TYR A 202 -17.61 -7.41 -21.21
N VAL A 203 -16.64 -7.41 -22.12
CA VAL A 203 -16.40 -8.52 -23.06
C VAL A 203 -16.06 -9.80 -22.31
N SER A 204 -15.16 -9.75 -21.33
CA SER A 204 -14.76 -10.90 -20.52
C SER A 204 -15.94 -11.48 -19.71
N LYS A 205 -16.75 -10.62 -19.08
CA LYS A 205 -17.91 -11.05 -18.30
C LYS A 205 -18.94 -11.75 -19.18
N ASN A 206 -19.27 -11.17 -20.34
CA ASN A 206 -20.26 -11.76 -21.24
C ASN A 206 -19.74 -13.05 -21.90
N ALA A 207 -18.45 -13.13 -22.21
CA ALA A 207 -17.85 -14.36 -22.74
C ALA A 207 -17.82 -15.51 -21.72
N ALA A 208 -17.74 -15.19 -20.41
CA ALA A 208 -17.74 -16.16 -19.32
C ALA A 208 -19.15 -16.48 -18.78
N ASP A 209 -20.18 -15.75 -19.22
CA ASP A 209 -21.54 -15.96 -18.75
C ASP A 209 -22.15 -17.24 -19.37
N PHE A 210 -22.53 -18.17 -18.51
CA PHE A 210 -23.15 -19.41 -18.93
C PHE A 210 -24.49 -19.18 -19.66
N ALA A 211 -25.25 -18.17 -19.27
CA ALA A 211 -26.51 -17.83 -19.93
C ALA A 211 -26.31 -17.39 -21.39
N ALA A 212 -25.19 -16.67 -21.67
CA ALA A 212 -24.84 -16.23 -23.00
C ALA A 212 -24.21 -17.34 -23.89
N ALA A 213 -23.79 -18.47 -23.30
CA ALA A 213 -23.08 -19.52 -24.02
C ALA A 213 -23.84 -20.12 -25.18
N LYS A 214 -25.16 -20.23 -25.05
CA LYS A 214 -26.05 -20.72 -26.12
C LYS A 214 -26.05 -19.74 -27.30
N ASP A 215 -26.24 -18.48 -27.03
CA ASP A 215 -26.31 -17.43 -28.07
C ASP A 215 -24.96 -17.25 -28.78
N ILE A 216 -23.86 -17.28 -28.04
CA ILE A 216 -22.51 -17.24 -28.60
C ILE A 216 -22.29 -18.36 -29.61
N ARG A 217 -22.79 -19.57 -29.33
CA ARG A 217 -22.68 -20.72 -30.24
C ARG A 217 -23.61 -20.60 -31.45
N ILE A 218 -24.88 -20.23 -31.22
CA ILE A 218 -25.87 -20.11 -32.31
C ILE A 218 -25.47 -19.04 -33.31
N TYR A 219 -25.00 -17.89 -32.83
CA TYR A 219 -24.61 -16.75 -33.67
C TYR A 219 -23.15 -16.78 -34.11
N GLY A 220 -22.37 -17.80 -33.75
CA GLY A 220 -20.96 -17.91 -34.12
C GLY A 220 -20.05 -16.78 -33.59
N MET A 221 -20.41 -16.15 -32.47
CA MET A 221 -19.76 -14.94 -31.95
C MET A 221 -18.40 -15.20 -31.29
N ALA A 222 -17.95 -16.44 -31.16
CA ALA A 222 -16.72 -16.81 -30.44
C ALA A 222 -15.47 -16.13 -31.03
N THR A 223 -15.34 -16.08 -32.35
CA THR A 223 -14.21 -15.43 -33.04
C THR A 223 -14.23 -13.94 -32.80
N TRP A 224 -15.35 -13.28 -32.99
CA TRP A 224 -15.52 -11.84 -32.75
C TRP A 224 -15.20 -11.46 -31.31
N LEU A 225 -15.68 -12.21 -30.32
CA LEU A 225 -15.38 -11.97 -28.89
C LEU A 225 -13.87 -12.08 -28.62
N ARG A 226 -13.21 -13.09 -29.21
CA ARG A 226 -11.76 -13.29 -29.04
C ARG A 226 -10.96 -12.14 -29.66
N GLU A 227 -11.32 -11.72 -30.86
CA GLU A 227 -10.66 -10.60 -31.55
C GLU A 227 -10.86 -9.30 -30.78
N THR A 228 -12.09 -8.99 -30.38
CA THR A 228 -12.42 -7.81 -29.59
C THR A 228 -11.67 -7.81 -28.24
N PHE A 229 -11.61 -8.94 -27.57
CA PHE A 229 -10.83 -9.08 -26.32
C PHE A 229 -9.35 -8.86 -26.56
N SER A 230 -8.79 -9.49 -27.60
CA SER A 230 -7.36 -9.35 -27.97
C SER A 230 -6.98 -7.91 -28.27
N ASP A 231 -7.83 -7.20 -29.02
CA ASP A 231 -7.57 -5.80 -29.38
C ASP A 231 -7.64 -4.87 -28.16
N LEU A 232 -8.62 -5.05 -27.30
CA LEU A 232 -8.72 -4.31 -26.04
C LEU A 232 -7.54 -4.61 -25.11
N PHE A 233 -7.12 -5.87 -25.04
CA PHE A 233 -5.96 -6.29 -24.24
C PHE A 233 -4.66 -5.69 -24.77
N ARG A 234 -4.49 -5.62 -26.10
CA ARG A 234 -3.36 -4.92 -26.74
C ARG A 234 -3.35 -3.42 -26.40
N GLN A 235 -4.52 -2.79 -26.37
CA GLN A 235 -4.63 -1.38 -25.99
C GLN A 235 -4.23 -1.15 -24.52
N ASP A 236 -4.68 -2.00 -23.59
CA ASP A 236 -4.30 -1.91 -22.16
C ASP A 236 -2.81 -2.16 -21.94
N THR A 237 -2.24 -3.17 -22.62
CA THR A 237 -0.80 -3.46 -22.58
C THR A 237 0.03 -2.36 -23.20
N ALA A 238 -0.38 -1.77 -24.32
CA ALA A 238 0.28 -0.63 -24.95
C ALA A 238 0.25 0.61 -24.04
N TRP A 239 -0.86 0.85 -23.35
CA TRP A 239 -0.96 1.91 -22.35
C TRP A 239 0.02 1.68 -21.19
N SER A 240 0.05 0.47 -20.63
CA SER A 240 0.97 0.08 -19.55
C SER A 240 2.44 0.18 -19.98
N ALA A 241 2.76 -0.22 -21.22
CA ALA A 241 4.10 -0.09 -21.79
C ALA A 241 4.53 1.37 -21.94
N ARG A 242 3.63 2.25 -22.40
CA ARG A 242 3.89 3.71 -22.48
C ARG A 242 4.19 4.31 -21.11
N LEU A 243 3.44 3.90 -20.07
CA LEU A 243 3.65 4.34 -18.70
C LEU A 243 5.01 3.86 -18.17
N ASN A 244 5.32 2.57 -18.32
CA ASN A 244 6.59 1.97 -17.88
C ASN A 244 7.79 2.56 -18.62
N ARG A 245 7.69 2.82 -19.93
CA ARG A 245 8.76 3.48 -20.71
C ARG A 245 9.05 4.89 -20.19
N ARG A 246 8.04 5.65 -19.82
CA ARG A 246 8.24 6.99 -19.22
C ARG A 246 8.88 6.90 -17.83
N LEU A 247 8.53 5.87 -17.03
CA LEU A 247 9.21 5.58 -15.77
C LEU A 247 10.69 5.28 -15.97
N LEU A 248 11.01 4.38 -16.90
CA LEU A 248 12.38 4.03 -17.23
C LEU A 248 13.18 5.24 -17.73
N LEU A 249 12.60 6.06 -18.60
CA LEU A 249 13.25 7.29 -19.07
C LEU A 249 13.46 8.30 -17.94
N ALA A 250 12.51 8.42 -17.02
CA ALA A 250 12.68 9.25 -15.83
C ALA A 250 13.75 8.70 -14.87
N ALA A 251 13.87 7.38 -14.75
CA ALA A 251 14.90 6.72 -13.95
C ALA A 251 16.30 6.84 -14.60
N LEU A 252 16.41 6.64 -15.91
CA LEU A 252 17.67 6.78 -16.65
C LEU A 252 18.21 8.21 -16.67
N LYS A 253 17.33 9.22 -16.80
CA LYS A 253 17.73 10.64 -16.67
C LYS A 253 18.26 11.02 -15.28
N ARG A 254 18.10 10.14 -14.29
CA ARG A 254 18.66 10.30 -12.93
C ARG A 254 20.02 9.66 -12.78
N ALA A 255 20.28 8.60 -13.56
CA ALA A 255 21.54 7.85 -13.50
C ALA A 255 22.66 8.45 -14.37
N ALA A 256 22.29 9.34 -15.29
CA ALA A 256 23.20 10.13 -16.14
C ALA A 256 23.38 11.53 -15.57
#